data_6275485e4e7b2ab407c98e84c77c11d9
#
_entry.id   6275485e4e7b2ab407c98e84c77c11d9
#
_cell.length_a   1.000
_cell.length_b   1.000
_cell.length_c   1.000
_cell.angle_alpha   90.00
_cell.angle_beta   90.00
_cell.angle_gamma   90.00
#
_symmetry.space_group_name_H-M   'P 1'
#
loop_
_entity.id
_entity.type
_entity.pdbx_description
1 polymer ?
#
loop_
_entity_poly.entity_id
_entity_poly.type
_entity_poly.pdbx_seq_one_letter_code
_entity_poly.pdbx_strand_id
1 'polypeptide(L)'
;MKIAMCGLIKSENLGEMFIARSLEYLISDEAGKRQQGTKIEYVRVDLLGRNDEIFEIDDARERRIRNYYNYNPKARFVEKIFLSLQAFGRKSKSKGLQNLIARTRHLIWRIHPNYRRRLWDYFDSKLADVDYVVIDGAGLLEYSYNEYHWSLLLISEYANVKGLEVVYNAIGRAGAFDERDFGSKILKKALQSPAVKYVSARDNLNAVQACAGGGHNVKLLADSAFWMKEAYAVSSKGLRKKVGIGLIRGNSLKGYGSGFSSKDWVLLFSEIARTLQERGYDFELFTNGLPGDVKVGRQVLKKLELDESYLVERPIDDDVLVETINGYQSIVTCRMHSSIAAFTLDVPSVILSWNDKVEKLMEIIGYPERAIKQSQFTAEYIVDSLEKAAKEGIDDTLLNAMKSKARESVTDYIDLILNAANKKISKL
;
A
#
# COMPACT_ATOMS: atom_id res chain seq x y z
N MET A 1 23.62 -13.14 2.55
CA MET A 1 23.29 -11.71 2.54
C MET A 1 21.94 -11.50 3.20
N LYS A 2 21.80 -10.46 4.02
CA LYS A 2 20.59 -10.19 4.81
C LYS A 2 20.04 -8.80 4.46
N ILE A 3 18.82 -8.74 3.94
CA ILE A 3 18.17 -7.51 3.45
C ILE A 3 16.97 -7.17 4.34
N ALA A 4 16.90 -5.93 4.82
CA ALA A 4 15.71 -5.42 5.48
C ALA A 4 14.69 -4.92 4.44
N MET A 5 13.52 -5.53 4.41
CA MET A 5 12.35 -5.08 3.64
C MET A 5 11.48 -4.22 4.55
N CYS A 6 11.49 -2.91 4.31
CA CYS A 6 10.85 -1.93 5.17
C CYS A 6 9.61 -1.35 4.48
N GLY A 7 8.44 -1.59 5.06
CA GLY A 7 7.17 -1.16 4.50
C GLY A 7 6.02 -1.17 5.50
N LEU A 8 4.80 -1.28 4.99
CA LEU A 8 3.60 -1.41 5.81
C LEU A 8 3.29 -2.88 6.11
N ILE A 9 4.27 -3.61 6.61
CA ILE A 9 4.27 -5.07 6.77
C ILE A 9 3.17 -5.57 7.71
N LYS A 10 2.78 -4.77 8.69
CA LYS A 10 1.70 -5.08 9.64
C LYS A 10 0.45 -4.27 9.33
N SER A 11 0.12 -4.12 8.05
CA SER A 11 -1.10 -3.46 7.61
C SER A 11 -2.26 -4.44 7.57
N GLU A 12 -3.40 -4.07 8.15
CA GLU A 12 -4.65 -4.81 7.93
C GLU A 12 -5.16 -4.71 6.48
N ASN A 13 -4.61 -3.80 5.67
CA ASN A 13 -4.80 -3.76 4.23
C ASN A 13 -3.77 -4.70 3.59
N LEU A 14 -4.13 -5.94 3.40
CA LEU A 14 -3.24 -7.01 2.94
C LEU A 14 -2.64 -6.76 1.54
N GLY A 15 -3.23 -5.87 0.75
CA GLY A 15 -2.65 -5.47 -0.54
C GLY A 15 -1.25 -4.85 -0.44
N GLU A 16 -0.87 -4.31 0.73
CA GLU A 16 0.50 -3.82 0.95
C GLU A 16 1.53 -4.96 1.00
N MET A 17 1.11 -6.17 1.40
CA MET A 17 1.98 -7.37 1.40
C MET A 17 2.31 -7.86 0.00
N PHE A 18 1.43 -7.62 -0.98
CA PHE A 18 1.70 -7.96 -2.39
C PHE A 18 2.96 -7.27 -2.89
N ILE A 19 3.18 -6.02 -2.46
CA ILE A 19 4.37 -5.23 -2.83
C ILE A 19 5.63 -5.90 -2.26
N ALA A 20 5.65 -6.11 -0.94
CA ALA A 20 6.82 -6.63 -0.22
C ALA A 20 7.24 -8.01 -0.75
N ARG A 21 6.29 -8.95 -0.85
CA ARG A 21 6.56 -10.32 -1.28
C ARG A 21 6.97 -10.41 -2.75
N SER A 22 6.34 -9.62 -3.62
CA SER A 22 6.74 -9.54 -5.03
C SER A 22 8.12 -8.92 -5.20
N LEU A 23 8.48 -7.96 -4.34
CA LEU A 23 9.80 -7.35 -4.36
C LEU A 23 10.88 -8.31 -3.86
N GLU A 24 10.60 -9.08 -2.80
CA GLU A 24 11.49 -10.15 -2.34
C GLU A 24 11.77 -11.17 -3.45
N TYR A 25 10.71 -11.56 -4.19
CA TYR A 25 10.84 -12.44 -5.36
C TYR A 25 11.75 -11.82 -6.43
N LEU A 26 11.50 -10.57 -6.84
CA LEU A 26 12.27 -9.89 -7.87
C LEU A 26 13.75 -9.73 -7.50
N ILE A 27 14.03 -9.32 -6.25
CA ILE A 27 15.41 -9.16 -5.77
C ILE A 27 16.14 -10.52 -5.78
N SER A 28 15.46 -11.58 -5.33
CA SER A 28 16.05 -12.93 -5.32
C SER A 28 16.33 -13.45 -6.72
N ASP A 29 15.40 -13.24 -7.66
CA ASP A 29 15.52 -13.65 -9.05
C ASP A 29 16.65 -12.88 -9.78
N GLU A 30 16.71 -11.56 -9.60
CA GLU A 30 17.79 -10.75 -10.19
C GLU A 30 19.16 -11.02 -9.56
N ALA A 31 19.23 -11.21 -8.25
CA ALA A 31 20.49 -11.59 -7.60
C ALA A 31 20.99 -12.96 -8.08
N GLY A 32 20.09 -13.94 -8.22
CA GLY A 32 20.41 -15.27 -8.74
C GLY A 32 20.95 -15.25 -10.18
N LYS A 33 20.44 -14.35 -11.02
CA LYS A 33 20.94 -14.14 -12.40
C LYS A 33 22.33 -13.49 -12.43
N ARG A 34 22.60 -12.55 -11.51
CA ARG A 34 23.90 -11.85 -11.43
C ARG A 34 24.98 -12.70 -10.79
N GLN A 35 24.62 -13.42 -9.74
CA GLN A 35 25.56 -14.21 -8.95
C GLN A 35 24.89 -15.53 -8.51
N GLN A 36 25.16 -16.59 -9.24
CA GLN A 36 24.59 -17.90 -8.98
C GLN A 36 24.92 -18.39 -7.56
N GLY A 37 23.94 -18.94 -6.87
CA GLY A 37 24.08 -19.44 -5.50
C GLY A 37 23.98 -18.39 -4.41
N THR A 38 23.67 -17.12 -4.73
CA THR A 38 23.42 -16.08 -3.73
C THR A 38 22.20 -16.44 -2.90
N LYS A 39 22.41 -16.62 -1.57
CA LYS A 39 21.30 -16.79 -0.62
C LYS A 39 20.98 -15.46 0.04
N ILE A 40 19.71 -15.06 -0.05
CA ILE A 40 19.21 -13.83 0.58
C ILE A 40 18.26 -14.23 1.70
N GLU A 41 18.49 -13.67 2.87
CA GLU A 41 17.58 -13.68 4.01
C GLU A 41 16.88 -12.34 4.09
N TYR A 42 15.57 -12.33 4.20
CA TYR A 42 14.78 -11.12 4.34
C TYR A 42 14.33 -10.89 5.77
N VAL A 43 14.55 -9.69 6.28
CA VAL A 43 14.01 -9.21 7.55
C VAL A 43 12.90 -8.21 7.26
N ARG A 44 11.67 -8.58 7.55
CA ARG A 44 10.52 -7.69 7.35
C ARG A 44 10.40 -6.71 8.50
N VAL A 45 10.39 -5.42 8.19
CA VAL A 45 10.42 -4.31 9.14
C VAL A 45 9.22 -3.41 8.90
N ASP A 46 8.32 -3.33 9.88
CA ASP A 46 7.20 -2.40 9.80
C ASP A 46 7.66 -0.96 10.07
N LEU A 47 7.42 -0.04 9.13
CA LEU A 47 7.83 1.36 9.24
C LEU A 47 7.24 2.09 10.45
N LEU A 48 6.12 1.62 10.99
CA LEU A 48 5.48 2.19 12.19
C LEU A 48 5.87 1.46 13.48
N GLY A 49 6.71 0.43 13.39
CA GLY A 49 7.15 -0.36 14.54
C GLY A 49 6.01 -1.16 15.18
N ARG A 50 5.05 -1.63 14.38
CA ARG A 50 3.93 -2.45 14.86
C ARG A 50 4.37 -3.90 15.09
N ASN A 51 3.74 -4.57 16.05
CA ASN A 51 3.94 -5.98 16.36
C ASN A 51 2.69 -6.83 16.00
N ASP A 52 2.78 -8.14 16.11
CA ASP A 52 1.73 -9.08 15.69
C ASP A 52 0.45 -9.01 16.54
N GLU A 53 0.53 -8.57 17.80
CA GLU A 53 -0.62 -8.45 18.73
C GLU A 53 -1.73 -7.51 18.24
N ILE A 54 -1.46 -6.72 17.19
CA ILE A 54 -2.40 -5.76 16.61
C ILE A 54 -3.65 -6.43 16.03
N PHE A 55 -3.51 -7.63 15.48
CA PHE A 55 -4.59 -8.35 14.83
C PHE A 55 -5.62 -8.94 15.83
N GLU A 56 -5.24 -9.06 17.11
CA GLU A 56 -6.08 -9.61 18.16
C GLU A 56 -7.00 -8.59 18.84
N ILE A 57 -6.87 -7.29 18.49
CA ILE A 57 -7.61 -6.22 19.16
C ILE A 57 -8.88 -5.85 18.39
N ASP A 58 -10.05 -6.12 18.96
CA ASP A 58 -11.34 -5.81 18.34
C ASP A 58 -11.72 -4.33 18.35
N ASP A 59 -11.27 -3.55 19.34
CA ASP A 59 -11.57 -2.12 19.43
C ASP A 59 -10.73 -1.31 18.43
N ALA A 60 -11.40 -0.74 17.42
CA ALA A 60 -10.77 0.07 16.39
C ALA A 60 -10.03 1.30 16.93
N ARG A 61 -10.41 1.85 18.09
CA ARG A 61 -9.76 2.98 18.75
C ARG A 61 -8.50 2.54 19.47
N GLU A 62 -8.61 1.44 20.24
CA GLU A 62 -7.50 0.79 20.94
C GLU A 62 -6.46 0.30 19.94
N ARG A 63 -6.89 -0.35 18.86
CA ARG A 63 -6.06 -0.79 17.74
C ARG A 63 -5.31 0.35 17.09
N ARG A 64 -5.98 1.49 16.86
CA ARG A 64 -5.36 2.70 16.33
C ARG A 64 -4.30 3.27 17.28
N ILE A 65 -4.55 3.25 18.57
CA ILE A 65 -3.60 3.70 19.61
C ILE A 65 -2.39 2.77 19.66
N ARG A 66 -2.58 1.46 19.62
CA ARG A 66 -1.49 0.48 19.66
C ARG A 66 -0.70 0.45 18.34
N ASN A 67 -1.39 0.58 17.20
CA ASN A 67 -0.79 0.62 15.86
C ASN A 67 0.23 1.74 15.70
N TYR A 68 -0.03 2.92 16.27
CA TYR A 68 0.87 4.07 16.10
C TYR A 68 1.96 4.17 17.13
N TYR A 69 1.82 3.56 18.31
CA TYR A 69 2.63 3.95 19.45
C TYR A 69 3.14 2.82 20.32
N ASN A 70 2.96 1.55 19.93
CA ASN A 70 3.42 0.43 20.74
C ASN A 70 3.16 0.70 22.23
N TYR A 71 1.93 0.58 22.63
CA TYR A 71 1.26 1.04 23.84
C TYR A 71 2.13 1.18 25.10
N ASN A 72 2.29 2.41 25.60
CA ASN A 72 2.75 2.68 26.95
C ASN A 72 1.61 3.36 27.75
N PRO A 73 1.02 2.72 28.77
CA PRO A 73 -0.07 3.29 29.54
C PRO A 73 0.23 4.66 30.15
N LYS A 74 1.51 4.91 30.50
CA LYS A 74 1.98 6.19 31.07
C LYS A 74 2.01 7.34 30.04
N ALA A 75 2.11 7.01 28.75
CA ALA A 75 2.11 8.00 27.65
C ALA A 75 0.72 8.31 27.11
N ARG A 76 -0.34 7.65 27.58
CA ARG A 76 -1.71 7.72 27.06
C ARG A 76 -2.29 9.14 26.93
N PHE A 77 -1.90 10.06 27.78
CA PHE A 77 -2.37 11.44 27.73
C PHE A 77 -1.75 12.23 26.55
N VAL A 78 -0.43 12.15 26.40
CA VAL A 78 0.29 12.81 25.28
C VAL A 78 -0.14 12.22 23.95
N GLU A 79 -0.35 10.91 23.89
CA GLU A 79 -0.86 10.20 22.72
C GLU A 79 -2.26 10.66 22.32
N LYS A 80 -3.16 10.86 23.29
CA LYS A 80 -4.48 11.44 23.02
C LYS A 80 -4.40 12.85 22.44
N ILE A 81 -3.52 13.70 22.97
CA ILE A 81 -3.28 15.06 22.43
C ILE A 81 -2.77 14.95 21.00
N PHE A 82 -1.77 14.11 20.75
CA PHE A 82 -1.18 13.92 19.44
C PHE A 82 -2.20 13.46 18.39
N LEU A 83 -3.05 12.46 18.73
CA LEU A 83 -4.14 11.98 17.88
C LEU A 83 -5.23 13.03 17.67
N SER A 84 -5.56 13.80 18.71
CA SER A 84 -6.54 14.87 18.61
C SER A 84 -6.07 15.99 17.68
N LEU A 85 -4.80 16.39 17.78
CA LEU A 85 -4.16 17.33 16.86
C LEU A 85 -4.17 16.82 15.43
N GLN A 86 -3.91 15.52 15.23
CA GLN A 86 -3.98 14.89 13.91
C GLN A 86 -5.40 14.94 13.33
N ALA A 87 -6.39 14.55 14.14
CA ALA A 87 -7.80 14.57 13.71
C ALA A 87 -8.29 15.99 13.39
N PHE A 88 -7.84 16.98 14.16
CA PHE A 88 -8.16 18.39 13.94
C PHE A 88 -7.49 18.92 12.66
N GLY A 89 -6.20 18.60 12.45
CA GLY A 89 -5.47 18.98 11.24
C GLY A 89 -6.11 18.43 9.96
N ARG A 90 -6.60 17.18 10.00
CA ARG A 90 -7.32 16.55 8.87
C ARG A 90 -8.63 17.26 8.51
N LYS A 91 -9.31 17.84 9.49
CA LYS A 91 -10.59 18.56 9.28
C LYS A 91 -10.39 20.00 8.83
N SER A 92 -9.23 20.58 9.04
CA SER A 92 -8.95 21.97 8.69
C SER A 92 -8.77 22.14 7.19
N LYS A 93 -9.44 23.14 6.61
CA LYS A 93 -9.23 23.60 5.23
C LYS A 93 -8.05 24.59 5.12
N SER A 94 -7.54 25.12 6.23
CA SER A 94 -6.45 26.09 6.26
C SER A 94 -5.09 25.38 6.19
N LYS A 95 -4.34 25.59 5.10
CA LYS A 95 -2.94 25.08 4.96
C LYS A 95 -2.02 25.61 6.05
N GLY A 96 -2.17 26.87 6.47
CA GLY A 96 -1.39 27.45 7.55
C GLY A 96 -1.59 26.73 8.88
N LEU A 97 -2.84 26.42 9.22
CA LEU A 97 -3.18 25.68 10.43
C LEU A 97 -2.71 24.22 10.35
N GLN A 98 -2.83 23.56 9.20
CA GLN A 98 -2.29 22.21 8.97
C GLN A 98 -0.77 22.19 9.20
N ASN A 99 -0.04 23.16 8.67
CA ASN A 99 1.40 23.29 8.86
C ASN A 99 1.78 23.54 10.32
N LEU A 100 1.05 24.39 11.02
CA LEU A 100 1.27 24.64 12.45
C LEU A 100 1.09 23.36 13.27
N ILE A 101 0.01 22.65 13.01
CA ILE A 101 -0.28 21.35 13.68
C ILE A 101 0.82 20.33 13.36
N ALA A 102 1.27 20.23 12.11
CA ALA A 102 2.35 19.33 11.71
C ALA A 102 3.66 19.66 12.43
N ARG A 103 4.01 20.93 12.55
CA ARG A 103 5.20 21.40 13.31
C ARG A 103 5.08 21.08 14.80
N THR A 104 3.93 21.33 15.42
CA THR A 104 3.67 21.01 16.82
C THR A 104 3.81 19.52 17.09
N ARG A 105 3.23 18.68 16.22
CA ARG A 105 3.35 17.22 16.31
C ARG A 105 4.80 16.78 16.15
N HIS A 106 5.55 17.36 15.22
CA HIS A 106 6.96 17.05 15.04
C HIS A 106 7.78 17.42 16.27
N LEU A 107 7.51 18.57 16.87
CA LEU A 107 8.18 18.96 18.12
C LEU A 107 7.88 17.95 19.23
N ILE A 108 6.62 17.60 19.45
CA ILE A 108 6.22 16.57 20.42
C ILE A 108 6.96 15.24 20.13
N TRP A 109 7.00 14.83 18.88
CA TRP A 109 7.67 13.60 18.47
C TRP A 109 9.19 13.64 18.78
N ARG A 110 9.85 14.78 18.57
CA ARG A 110 11.29 14.95 18.85
C ARG A 110 11.64 14.99 20.33
N ILE A 111 10.84 15.68 21.13
CA ILE A 111 11.13 15.90 22.56
C ILE A 111 10.56 14.81 23.46
N HIS A 112 9.53 14.08 22.99
CA HIS A 112 8.94 13.02 23.78
C HIS A 112 9.79 11.74 23.66
N PRO A 113 10.49 11.33 24.73
CA PRO A 113 11.50 10.27 24.66
C PRO A 113 10.94 8.92 24.19
N ASN A 114 9.62 8.69 24.42
CA ASN A 114 9.01 7.41 24.09
C ASN A 114 8.73 7.20 22.61
N TYR A 115 8.56 8.24 21.77
CA TYR A 115 8.24 8.04 20.36
C TYR A 115 9.45 7.73 19.50
N ARG A 116 10.39 8.70 19.44
CA ARG A 116 11.57 8.56 18.59
C ARG A 116 12.46 7.42 19.08
N ARG A 117 12.69 7.33 20.39
CA ARG A 117 13.55 6.31 20.98
C ARG A 117 13.02 4.91 20.74
N ARG A 118 11.74 4.66 20.94
CA ARG A 118 11.15 3.33 20.74
C ARG A 118 11.22 2.88 19.29
N LEU A 119 10.92 3.77 18.33
CA LEU A 119 11.03 3.42 16.93
C LEU A 119 12.51 3.22 16.55
N TRP A 120 13.42 3.98 17.15
CA TRP A 120 14.87 3.77 17.01
C TRP A 120 15.29 2.41 17.57
N ASP A 121 14.89 2.09 18.81
CA ASP A 121 15.20 0.81 19.47
C ASP A 121 14.60 -0.38 18.68
N TYR A 122 13.40 -0.19 18.11
CA TYR A 122 12.80 -1.17 17.21
C TYR A 122 13.64 -1.37 15.95
N PHE A 123 14.07 -0.31 15.28
CA PHE A 123 14.95 -0.42 14.12
C PHE A 123 16.30 -1.05 14.51
N ASP A 124 16.87 -0.67 15.64
CA ASP A 124 18.11 -1.27 16.13
C ASP A 124 17.97 -2.77 16.36
N SER A 125 16.84 -3.22 16.91
CA SER A 125 16.56 -4.65 17.11
C SER A 125 16.36 -5.44 15.80
N LYS A 126 15.88 -4.79 14.74
CA LYS A 126 15.57 -5.45 13.46
C LYS A 126 16.68 -5.31 12.42
N LEU A 127 17.48 -4.24 12.49
CA LEU A 127 18.43 -3.86 11.46
C LEU A 127 19.89 -4.10 11.88
N ALA A 128 20.15 -4.61 13.10
CA ALA A 128 21.52 -4.77 13.62
C ALA A 128 22.44 -5.58 12.70
N ASP A 129 21.90 -6.65 12.08
CA ASP A 129 22.68 -7.62 11.31
C ASP A 129 22.44 -7.53 9.80
N VAL A 130 21.64 -6.56 9.32
CA VAL A 130 21.34 -6.46 7.90
C VAL A 130 22.51 -5.85 7.12
N ASP A 131 22.55 -6.19 5.84
CA ASP A 131 23.55 -5.66 4.92
C ASP A 131 23.03 -4.47 4.12
N TYR A 132 21.70 -4.42 3.92
CA TYR A 132 21.06 -3.42 3.09
C TYR A 132 19.61 -3.14 3.53
N VAL A 133 19.12 -1.94 3.27
CA VAL A 133 17.73 -1.54 3.58
C VAL A 133 16.99 -1.21 2.28
N VAL A 134 15.86 -1.85 2.06
CA VAL A 134 14.95 -1.58 0.94
C VAL A 134 13.61 -1.11 1.47
N ILE A 135 13.20 0.10 1.10
CA ILE A 135 11.84 0.60 1.30
C ILE A 135 11.00 0.06 0.15
N ASP A 136 10.02 -0.78 0.43
CA ASP A 136 9.35 -1.68 -0.51
C ASP A 136 8.36 -1.00 -1.48
N GLY A 137 8.16 0.30 -1.38
CA GLY A 137 7.24 1.03 -2.24
C GLY A 137 6.00 1.53 -1.49
N ALA A 138 4.81 1.25 -1.99
CA ALA A 138 3.54 1.74 -1.48
C ALA A 138 3.34 3.27 -1.61
N GLY A 139 2.22 3.78 -1.08
CA GLY A 139 1.90 5.20 -1.07
C GLY A 139 2.56 5.98 0.07
N LEU A 140 3.83 5.74 0.35
CA LEU A 140 4.51 6.21 1.56
C LEU A 140 4.76 7.72 1.61
N LEU A 141 4.80 8.39 0.45
CA LEU A 141 5.05 9.83 0.40
C LEU A 141 3.74 10.67 0.46
N GLU A 142 2.72 10.16 1.11
CA GLU A 142 1.46 10.90 1.31
C GLU A 142 1.63 11.99 2.36
N TYR A 143 1.59 13.24 1.95
CA TYR A 143 1.73 14.35 2.88
C TYR A 143 0.43 14.73 3.61
N SER A 144 -0.73 14.36 3.09
CA SER A 144 -2.03 14.72 3.67
C SER A 144 -2.27 14.17 5.08
N TYR A 145 -1.68 13.04 5.40
CA TYR A 145 -1.87 12.35 6.66
C TYR A 145 -0.65 12.41 7.58
N ASN A 146 0.53 12.77 7.07
CA ASN A 146 1.80 12.88 7.82
C ASN A 146 2.14 11.64 8.67
N GLU A 147 1.72 10.44 8.21
CA GLU A 147 1.85 9.21 9.00
C GLU A 147 3.24 8.64 8.90
N TYR A 148 3.82 8.63 7.70
CA TYR A 148 5.08 7.94 7.42
C TYR A 148 6.31 8.85 7.40
N HIS A 149 6.13 10.16 7.38
CA HIS A 149 7.21 11.14 7.26
C HIS A 149 8.32 10.95 8.29
N TRP A 150 7.92 10.75 9.55
CA TRP A 150 8.90 10.62 10.64
C TRP A 150 9.58 9.27 10.64
N SER A 151 8.85 8.21 10.29
CA SER A 151 9.43 6.87 10.17
C SER A 151 10.45 6.83 9.04
N LEU A 152 10.12 7.41 7.87
CA LEU A 152 11.03 7.51 6.74
C LEU A 152 12.26 8.37 7.06
N LEU A 153 12.07 9.50 7.76
CA LEU A 153 13.20 10.30 8.22
C LEU A 153 14.06 9.51 9.20
N LEU A 154 13.45 8.85 10.18
CA LEU A 154 14.20 8.16 11.23
C LEU A 154 14.96 6.94 10.71
N ILE A 155 14.37 6.15 9.78
CA ILE A 155 15.07 5.01 9.19
C ILE A 155 16.25 5.46 8.31
N SER A 156 16.11 6.58 7.59
CA SER A 156 17.21 7.16 6.81
C SER A 156 18.31 7.74 7.72
N GLU A 157 17.95 8.37 8.85
CA GLU A 157 18.91 8.82 9.88
C GLU A 157 19.60 7.61 10.53
N TYR A 158 18.86 6.56 10.88
CA TYR A 158 19.39 5.33 11.46
C TYR A 158 20.40 4.67 10.51
N ALA A 159 20.00 4.47 9.26
CA ALA A 159 20.86 3.86 8.25
C ALA A 159 22.17 4.67 8.06
N ASN A 160 22.06 6.00 8.00
CA ASN A 160 23.23 6.87 7.89
C ASN A 160 24.20 6.73 9.09
N VAL A 161 23.67 6.65 10.32
CA VAL A 161 24.49 6.47 11.54
C VAL A 161 25.15 5.09 11.58
N LYS A 162 24.45 4.05 11.10
CA LYS A 162 24.95 2.66 11.09
C LYS A 162 25.77 2.31 9.84
N GLY A 163 25.92 3.24 8.90
CA GLY A 163 26.64 2.99 7.64
C GLY A 163 25.93 2.02 6.70
N LEU A 164 24.59 1.88 6.84
CA LEU A 164 23.74 1.10 5.94
C LEU A 164 23.35 1.93 4.72
N GLU A 165 23.17 1.28 3.59
CA GLU A 165 22.65 1.90 2.37
C GLU A 165 21.14 1.63 2.24
N VAL A 166 20.40 2.58 1.66
CA VAL A 166 18.93 2.55 1.53
C VAL A 166 18.52 2.74 0.09
N VAL A 167 17.57 1.93 -0.34
CA VAL A 167 16.85 2.07 -1.61
C VAL A 167 15.39 2.37 -1.34
N TYR A 168 14.80 3.28 -2.11
CA TYR A 168 13.35 3.51 -2.18
C TYR A 168 12.83 2.97 -3.52
N ASN A 169 12.16 1.80 -3.49
CA ASN A 169 11.69 1.12 -4.68
C ASN A 169 10.27 1.53 -5.03
N ALA A 170 10.04 2.06 -6.22
CA ALA A 170 8.72 2.35 -6.80
C ALA A 170 7.74 3.02 -5.81
N ILE A 171 8.20 4.04 -5.10
CA ILE A 171 7.39 4.75 -4.09
C ILE A 171 6.32 5.62 -4.75
N GLY A 172 5.13 5.63 -4.14
CA GLY A 172 4.01 6.46 -4.58
C GLY A 172 3.87 7.75 -3.77
N ARG A 173 3.38 8.82 -4.43
CA ARG A 173 3.08 10.08 -3.79
C ARG A 173 1.68 10.60 -4.15
N ALA A 174 0.89 10.93 -3.14
CA ALA A 174 -0.35 11.68 -3.34
C ALA A 174 -0.08 13.19 -3.32
N GLY A 175 -0.65 13.90 -4.31
CA GLY A 175 -0.58 15.35 -4.43
C GLY A 175 0.78 15.90 -4.89
N ALA A 176 0.81 17.21 -5.14
CA ALA A 176 2.00 17.92 -5.57
C ALA A 176 2.98 18.16 -4.40
N PHE A 177 4.26 18.26 -4.73
CA PHE A 177 5.26 18.72 -3.78
C PHE A 177 5.07 20.23 -3.54
N ASP A 178 5.03 20.63 -2.27
CA ASP A 178 5.01 22.04 -1.86
C ASP A 178 6.11 22.27 -0.82
N GLU A 179 7.10 23.07 -1.16
CA GLU A 179 8.21 23.41 -0.25
C GLU A 179 7.76 24.16 1.01
N ARG A 180 6.58 24.77 1.00
CA ARG A 180 6.00 25.44 2.18
C ARG A 180 5.37 24.46 3.15
N ASP A 181 5.01 23.26 2.66
CA ASP A 181 4.46 22.20 3.49
C ASP A 181 5.54 21.54 4.35
N PHE A 182 5.27 21.46 5.64
CA PHE A 182 6.23 20.92 6.61
C PHE A 182 6.50 19.43 6.39
N GLY A 183 5.47 18.65 6.02
CA GLY A 183 5.63 17.23 5.72
C GLY A 183 6.52 17.00 4.48
N SER A 184 6.35 17.81 3.43
CA SER A 184 7.21 17.76 2.25
C SER A 184 8.68 18.03 2.57
N LYS A 185 8.96 18.98 3.50
CA LYS A 185 10.34 19.23 3.97
C LYS A 185 10.95 18.04 4.71
N ILE A 186 10.16 17.33 5.51
CA ILE A 186 10.62 16.13 6.22
C ILE A 186 10.92 15.01 5.23
N LEU A 187 10.03 14.77 4.26
CA LEU A 187 10.25 13.77 3.21
C LEU A 187 11.49 14.10 2.37
N LYS A 188 11.64 15.37 1.98
CA LYS A 188 12.84 15.84 1.28
C LYS A 188 14.11 15.49 2.08
N LYS A 189 14.11 15.77 3.39
CA LYS A 189 15.24 15.45 4.27
C LYS A 189 15.51 13.93 4.38
N ALA A 190 14.45 13.11 4.38
CA ALA A 190 14.58 11.66 4.42
C ALA A 190 15.22 11.11 3.13
N LEU A 191 14.72 11.53 1.96
CA LEU A 191 15.19 11.03 0.67
C LEU A 191 16.56 11.58 0.27
N GLN A 192 16.95 12.75 0.79
CA GLN A 192 18.27 13.35 0.57
C GLN A 192 19.33 12.93 1.60
N SER A 193 19.01 11.94 2.46
CA SER A 193 20.01 11.37 3.37
C SER A 193 21.17 10.74 2.58
N PRO A 194 22.43 10.90 3.01
CA PRO A 194 23.58 10.24 2.37
C PRO A 194 23.46 8.71 2.32
N ALA A 195 22.67 8.12 3.20
CA ALA A 195 22.38 6.69 3.18
C ALA A 195 21.55 6.25 1.96
N VAL A 196 20.72 7.14 1.39
CA VAL A 196 19.84 6.82 0.25
C VAL A 196 20.67 6.78 -1.03
N LYS A 197 20.65 5.65 -1.72
CA LYS A 197 21.45 5.41 -2.94
C LYS A 197 20.60 5.38 -4.21
N TYR A 198 19.33 5.02 -4.08
CA TYR A 198 18.42 4.93 -5.22
C TYR A 198 17.00 5.29 -4.82
N VAL A 199 16.29 5.95 -5.73
CA VAL A 199 14.87 6.29 -5.58
C VAL A 199 14.18 6.08 -6.92
N SER A 200 13.11 5.29 -6.96
CA SER A 200 12.20 5.21 -8.10
C SER A 200 10.75 5.50 -7.67
N ALA A 201 9.93 5.92 -8.62
CA ALA A 201 8.54 6.26 -8.42
C ALA A 201 7.63 5.32 -9.22
N ARG A 202 6.47 4.94 -8.66
CA ARG A 202 5.42 4.24 -9.39
C ARG A 202 4.33 5.17 -9.93
N ASP A 203 4.26 6.38 -9.35
CA ASP A 203 3.33 7.43 -9.74
C ASP A 203 3.95 8.81 -9.46
N ASN A 204 3.34 9.87 -9.98
CA ASN A 204 3.68 11.27 -9.67
C ASN A 204 5.19 11.58 -9.67
N LEU A 205 5.88 11.20 -10.74
CA LEU A 205 7.33 11.36 -10.93
C LEU A 205 7.86 12.73 -10.47
N ASN A 206 7.21 13.82 -10.92
CA ASN A 206 7.65 15.18 -10.62
C ASN A 206 7.67 15.47 -9.11
N ALA A 207 6.68 14.97 -8.38
CA ALA A 207 6.59 15.19 -6.94
C ALA A 207 7.60 14.33 -6.17
N VAL A 208 7.89 13.11 -6.63
CA VAL A 208 8.94 12.25 -6.04
C VAL A 208 10.31 12.83 -6.34
N GLN A 209 10.59 13.27 -7.59
CA GLN A 209 11.84 13.92 -7.97
C GLN A 209 12.10 15.19 -7.15
N ALA A 210 11.06 15.99 -6.90
CA ALA A 210 11.18 17.19 -6.05
C ALA A 210 11.53 16.85 -4.60
N CYS A 211 11.04 15.72 -4.06
CA CYS A 211 11.44 15.22 -2.75
C CYS A 211 12.88 14.71 -2.73
N ALA A 212 13.26 13.93 -3.75
CA ALA A 212 14.60 13.33 -3.84
C ALA A 212 15.69 14.39 -4.13
N GLY A 213 15.32 15.48 -4.80
CA GLY A 213 16.25 16.55 -5.18
C GLY A 213 17.15 16.17 -6.36
N GLY A 214 18.14 17.02 -6.65
CA GLY A 214 19.06 16.86 -7.78
C GLY A 214 20.10 15.75 -7.62
N GLY A 215 20.21 15.15 -6.42
CA GLY A 215 21.15 14.05 -6.17
C GLY A 215 20.72 12.69 -6.71
N HIS A 216 19.44 12.57 -7.10
CA HIS A 216 18.87 11.34 -7.63
C HIS A 216 18.18 11.59 -8.95
N ASN A 217 18.41 10.72 -9.95
CA ASN A 217 17.64 10.66 -11.19
C ASN A 217 16.50 9.66 -10.99
N VAL A 218 15.33 10.17 -10.58
CA VAL A 218 14.16 9.33 -10.31
C VAL A 218 13.52 8.87 -11.60
N LYS A 219 13.36 7.57 -11.78
CA LYS A 219 12.62 6.98 -12.90
C LYS A 219 11.18 6.69 -12.51
N LEU A 220 10.25 6.83 -13.47
CA LEU A 220 8.88 6.35 -13.34
C LEU A 220 8.81 4.89 -13.78
N LEU A 221 8.65 4.02 -12.82
CA LEU A 221 8.64 2.57 -13.00
C LEU A 221 7.29 1.99 -12.51
N ALA A 222 7.22 0.69 -12.29
CA ALA A 222 5.97 0.08 -11.85
C ALA A 222 6.08 -0.54 -10.47
N ASP A 223 4.93 -0.74 -9.83
CA ASP A 223 4.79 -1.43 -8.56
C ASP A 223 5.27 -2.89 -8.67
N SER A 224 6.04 -3.36 -7.71
CA SER A 224 6.50 -4.76 -7.68
C SER A 224 5.35 -5.77 -7.62
N ALA A 225 4.18 -5.38 -7.12
CA ALA A 225 2.98 -6.22 -7.06
C ALA A 225 2.54 -6.76 -8.45
N PHE A 226 3.02 -6.20 -9.56
CA PHE A 226 2.81 -6.79 -10.89
C PHE A 226 3.51 -8.13 -11.09
N TRP A 227 4.36 -8.57 -10.15
CA TRP A 227 4.98 -9.89 -10.12
C TRP A 227 4.37 -10.83 -9.09
N MET A 228 3.20 -10.50 -8.54
CA MET A 228 2.60 -11.30 -7.47
C MET A 228 2.23 -12.72 -7.91
N LYS A 229 1.82 -12.94 -9.16
CA LYS A 229 1.49 -14.29 -9.65
C LYS A 229 2.66 -15.26 -9.48
N GLU A 230 3.86 -14.83 -9.81
CA GLU A 230 5.09 -15.59 -9.65
C GLU A 230 5.53 -15.67 -8.18
N ALA A 231 5.48 -14.54 -7.46
CA ALA A 231 5.90 -14.46 -6.07
C ALA A 231 5.07 -15.35 -5.12
N TYR A 232 3.79 -15.56 -5.47
CA TYR A 232 2.88 -16.45 -4.74
C TYR A 232 2.76 -17.84 -5.38
N ALA A 233 3.52 -18.11 -6.43
CA ALA A 233 3.47 -19.38 -7.19
C ALA A 233 2.02 -19.77 -7.58
N VAL A 234 1.20 -18.79 -7.96
CA VAL A 234 -0.22 -19.01 -8.23
C VAL A 234 -0.39 -19.78 -9.53
N SER A 235 -1.01 -20.94 -9.43
CA SER A 235 -1.44 -21.71 -10.60
C SER A 235 -2.76 -21.15 -11.15
N SER A 236 -2.96 -21.28 -12.47
CA SER A 236 -4.26 -20.97 -13.07
C SER A 236 -5.32 -21.87 -12.47
N LYS A 237 -6.39 -21.30 -11.92
CA LYS A 237 -7.57 -22.06 -11.49
C LYS A 237 -8.39 -22.46 -12.73
N GLY A 238 -9.08 -23.60 -12.65
CA GLY A 238 -10.05 -24.04 -13.64
C GLY A 238 -11.21 -23.04 -13.80
N LEU A 239 -12.38 -23.53 -14.26
CA LEU A 239 -13.53 -22.67 -14.56
C LEU A 239 -13.95 -21.82 -13.34
N ARG A 240 -13.78 -20.51 -13.46
CA ARG A 240 -14.21 -19.50 -12.48
C ARG A 240 -15.67 -19.13 -12.77
N LYS A 241 -16.52 -19.08 -11.75
CA LYS A 241 -17.97 -18.89 -11.96
C LYS A 241 -18.55 -17.68 -11.25
N LYS A 242 -17.88 -17.17 -10.20
CA LYS A 242 -18.43 -16.09 -9.37
C LYS A 242 -17.81 -14.75 -9.72
N VAL A 243 -18.59 -13.68 -9.56
CA VAL A 243 -18.14 -12.30 -9.61
C VAL A 243 -17.78 -11.84 -8.19
N GLY A 244 -16.57 -11.30 -7.99
CA GLY A 244 -16.19 -10.73 -6.72
C GLY A 244 -16.57 -9.25 -6.61
N ILE A 245 -17.21 -8.85 -5.51
CA ILE A 245 -17.48 -7.44 -5.18
C ILE A 245 -16.58 -7.03 -4.01
N GLY A 246 -15.50 -6.31 -4.29
CA GLY A 246 -14.53 -5.83 -3.32
C GLY A 246 -15.00 -4.58 -2.59
N LEU A 247 -15.23 -4.73 -1.30
CA LEU A 247 -15.86 -3.72 -0.45
C LEU A 247 -14.88 -2.67 0.08
N ILE A 248 -15.41 -1.48 0.38
CA ILE A 248 -14.67 -0.39 1.02
C ILE A 248 -15.55 0.36 2.03
N ARG A 249 -14.95 0.76 3.15
CA ARG A 249 -15.61 1.60 4.16
C ARG A 249 -15.69 3.08 3.70
N GLY A 250 -16.86 3.68 3.66
CA GLY A 250 -17.07 5.03 3.13
C GLY A 250 -16.45 6.16 3.95
N ASN A 251 -16.31 6.00 5.27
CA ASN A 251 -15.78 7.08 6.13
C ASN A 251 -14.30 7.42 5.87
N SER A 252 -13.52 6.49 5.30
CA SER A 252 -12.12 6.73 4.94
C SER A 252 -11.97 7.64 3.73
N LEU A 253 -12.98 7.73 2.88
CA LEU A 253 -12.92 8.40 1.58
C LEU A 253 -13.27 9.89 1.64
N LYS A 254 -13.95 10.33 2.73
CA LYS A 254 -14.26 11.76 2.93
C LYS A 254 -13.01 12.65 2.95
N GLY A 255 -11.89 12.12 3.43
CA GLY A 255 -10.60 12.82 3.44
C GLY A 255 -9.97 13.02 2.05
N TYR A 256 -10.44 12.27 1.05
CA TYR A 256 -9.94 12.29 -0.33
C TYR A 256 -10.90 12.97 -1.31
N GLY A 257 -11.91 13.66 -0.80
CA GLY A 257 -12.86 14.43 -1.63
C GLY A 257 -14.03 13.61 -2.18
N SER A 258 -14.15 12.33 -1.83
CA SER A 258 -15.34 11.54 -2.16
C SER A 258 -16.58 12.11 -1.47
N GLY A 259 -17.61 12.46 -2.24
CA GLY A 259 -18.93 12.86 -1.75
C GLY A 259 -19.73 11.71 -1.15
N PHE A 260 -19.33 10.46 -1.36
CA PHE A 260 -20.05 9.26 -0.92
C PHE A 260 -19.92 9.02 0.59
N SER A 261 -21.05 8.85 1.25
CA SER A 261 -21.13 8.39 2.63
C SER A 261 -21.05 6.86 2.72
N SER A 262 -20.90 6.33 3.95
CA SER A 262 -20.98 4.87 4.14
C SER A 262 -22.33 4.29 3.72
N LYS A 263 -23.40 5.06 3.81
CA LYS A 263 -24.75 4.63 3.37
C LYS A 263 -24.82 4.53 1.85
N ASP A 264 -24.21 5.50 1.13
CA ASP A 264 -24.21 5.50 -0.33
C ASP A 264 -23.42 4.30 -0.87
N TRP A 265 -22.29 3.94 -0.23
CA TRP A 265 -21.54 2.73 -0.59
C TRP A 265 -22.34 1.45 -0.36
N VAL A 266 -23.05 1.33 0.78
CA VAL A 266 -23.92 0.17 1.04
C VAL A 266 -25.02 0.08 -0.01
N LEU A 267 -25.63 1.22 -0.38
CA LEU A 267 -26.65 1.26 -1.42
C LEU A 267 -26.11 0.80 -2.76
N LEU A 268 -25.00 1.39 -3.21
CA LEU A 268 -24.38 1.08 -4.50
C LEU A 268 -23.98 -0.40 -4.59
N PHE A 269 -23.31 -0.95 -3.57
CA PHE A 269 -22.94 -2.37 -3.56
C PHE A 269 -24.16 -3.29 -3.55
N SER A 270 -25.25 -2.89 -2.87
CA SER A 270 -26.51 -3.67 -2.91
C SER A 270 -27.16 -3.65 -4.29
N GLU A 271 -27.12 -2.53 -4.97
CA GLU A 271 -27.65 -2.40 -6.34
C GLU A 271 -26.79 -3.21 -7.34
N ILE A 272 -25.45 -3.13 -7.25
CA ILE A 272 -24.54 -3.95 -8.08
C ILE A 272 -24.83 -5.44 -7.88
N ALA A 273 -24.95 -5.90 -6.63
CA ALA A 273 -25.23 -7.29 -6.32
C ALA A 273 -26.57 -7.76 -6.90
N ARG A 274 -27.63 -6.93 -6.78
CA ARG A 274 -28.94 -7.22 -7.35
C ARG A 274 -28.89 -7.28 -8.87
N THR A 275 -28.26 -6.31 -9.53
CA THR A 275 -28.11 -6.30 -10.99
C THR A 275 -27.35 -7.53 -11.50
N LEU A 276 -26.31 -7.98 -10.78
CA LEU A 276 -25.61 -9.23 -11.10
C LEU A 276 -26.54 -10.44 -11.01
N GLN A 277 -27.33 -10.56 -9.93
CA GLN A 277 -28.32 -11.65 -9.78
C GLN A 277 -29.38 -11.65 -10.89
N GLU A 278 -29.91 -10.48 -11.21
CA GLU A 278 -30.90 -10.32 -12.29
C GLU A 278 -30.36 -10.72 -13.67
N ARG A 279 -29.04 -10.57 -13.87
CA ARG A 279 -28.33 -11.02 -15.08
C ARG A 279 -27.86 -12.48 -15.02
N GLY A 280 -28.18 -13.21 -13.95
CA GLY A 280 -27.83 -14.62 -13.78
C GLY A 280 -26.38 -14.89 -13.31
N TYR A 281 -25.69 -13.89 -12.78
CA TYR A 281 -24.37 -14.07 -12.19
C TYR A 281 -24.46 -14.50 -10.73
N ASP A 282 -23.63 -15.46 -10.34
CA ASP A 282 -23.32 -15.74 -8.95
C ASP A 282 -22.23 -14.78 -8.46
N PHE A 283 -22.33 -14.30 -7.22
CA PHE A 283 -21.39 -13.32 -6.68
C PHE A 283 -21.00 -13.60 -5.24
N GLU A 284 -19.89 -13.00 -4.81
CA GLU A 284 -19.45 -12.94 -3.42
C GLU A 284 -18.94 -11.54 -3.08
N LEU A 285 -19.19 -11.12 -1.84
CA LEU A 285 -18.61 -9.91 -1.27
C LEU A 285 -17.27 -10.27 -0.63
N PHE A 286 -16.20 -9.52 -0.90
CA PHE A 286 -14.90 -9.75 -0.28
C PHE A 286 -14.26 -8.45 0.22
N THR A 287 -13.25 -8.59 1.07
CA THR A 287 -12.52 -7.45 1.64
C THR A 287 -11.00 -7.66 1.55
N ASN A 288 -10.24 -6.59 1.64
CA ASN A 288 -8.78 -6.67 1.72
C ASN A 288 -8.23 -6.84 3.15
N GLY A 289 -9.04 -7.36 4.08
CA GLY A 289 -8.63 -7.60 5.46
C GLY A 289 -9.04 -6.52 6.47
N LEU A 290 -9.51 -5.35 6.04
CA LEU A 290 -9.93 -4.27 6.94
C LEU A 290 -11.29 -4.57 7.62
N PRO A 291 -11.37 -4.62 8.96
CA PRO A 291 -12.63 -4.95 9.67
C PRO A 291 -13.79 -4.01 9.38
N GLY A 292 -13.46 -2.74 9.05
CA GLY A 292 -14.48 -1.76 8.67
C GLY A 292 -15.17 -2.08 7.35
N ASP A 293 -14.48 -2.78 6.45
CA ASP A 293 -15.03 -3.19 5.15
C ASP A 293 -16.01 -4.36 5.34
N VAL A 294 -15.71 -5.29 6.27
CA VAL A 294 -16.63 -6.39 6.67
C VAL A 294 -17.97 -5.84 7.20
N LYS A 295 -17.93 -4.75 7.97
CA LYS A 295 -19.16 -4.11 8.45
C LYS A 295 -20.04 -3.59 7.31
N VAL A 296 -19.42 -3.10 6.24
CA VAL A 296 -20.14 -2.70 5.02
C VAL A 296 -20.78 -3.94 4.38
N GLY A 297 -20.05 -5.05 4.24
CA GLY A 297 -20.57 -6.31 3.70
C GLY A 297 -21.81 -6.79 4.45
N ARG A 298 -21.76 -6.86 5.76
CA ARG A 298 -22.93 -7.25 6.56
C ARG A 298 -24.13 -6.31 6.40
N GLN A 299 -23.89 -5.01 6.19
CA GLN A 299 -24.98 -4.06 5.89
C GLN A 299 -25.57 -4.28 4.50
N VAL A 300 -24.75 -4.66 3.52
CA VAL A 300 -25.22 -5.04 2.17
C VAL A 300 -26.06 -6.31 2.25
N LEU A 301 -25.58 -7.38 2.90
CA LEU A 301 -26.33 -8.62 3.09
C LEU A 301 -27.68 -8.38 3.77
N LYS A 302 -27.68 -7.62 4.86
CA LYS A 302 -28.93 -7.26 5.55
C LYS A 302 -29.91 -6.54 4.64
N LYS A 303 -29.44 -5.64 3.77
CA LYS A 303 -30.29 -4.90 2.83
C LYS A 303 -30.85 -5.77 1.71
N LEU A 304 -30.13 -6.81 1.34
CA LEU A 304 -30.51 -7.77 0.30
C LEU A 304 -31.26 -9.00 0.84
N GLU A 305 -31.38 -9.10 2.17
CA GLU A 305 -31.95 -10.27 2.88
C GLU A 305 -31.21 -11.58 2.55
N LEU A 306 -29.88 -11.49 2.37
CA LEU A 306 -28.99 -12.60 2.10
C LEU A 306 -28.28 -13.07 3.37
N ASP A 307 -27.88 -14.33 3.42
CA ASP A 307 -27.11 -14.90 4.50
C ASP A 307 -25.60 -14.61 4.39
N GLU A 308 -24.85 -14.95 5.46
CA GLU A 308 -23.39 -14.68 5.55
C GLU A 308 -22.56 -15.47 4.52
N SER A 309 -23.10 -16.49 3.82
CA SER A 309 -22.36 -17.27 2.82
C SER A 309 -21.97 -16.45 1.59
N TYR A 310 -22.63 -15.33 1.36
CA TYR A 310 -22.29 -14.38 0.30
C TYR A 310 -21.15 -13.43 0.68
N LEU A 311 -20.67 -13.44 1.94
CA LEU A 311 -19.55 -12.63 2.39
C LEU A 311 -18.38 -13.56 2.74
N VAL A 312 -17.33 -13.49 1.93
CA VAL A 312 -16.09 -14.24 2.18
C VAL A 312 -15.54 -13.86 3.55
N GLU A 313 -15.09 -14.84 4.30
CA GLU A 313 -14.45 -14.62 5.60
C GLU A 313 -13.30 -13.61 5.44
N ARG A 314 -13.17 -12.74 6.43
CA ARG A 314 -12.12 -11.72 6.42
C ARG A 314 -10.74 -12.36 6.28
N PRO A 315 -9.99 -12.11 5.20
CA PRO A 315 -8.64 -12.63 5.10
C PRO A 315 -7.76 -12.01 6.19
N ILE A 316 -6.96 -12.87 6.84
CA ILE A 316 -6.00 -12.49 7.87
C ILE A 316 -4.56 -12.50 7.35
N ASP A 317 -4.34 -13.12 6.21
CA ASP A 317 -3.08 -13.15 5.49
C ASP A 317 -3.26 -12.87 3.98
N ASP A 318 -2.16 -12.59 3.33
CA ASP A 318 -2.12 -12.21 1.93
C ASP A 318 -2.33 -13.40 0.98
N ASP A 319 -1.94 -14.62 1.35
CA ASP A 319 -2.16 -15.83 0.53
C ASP A 319 -3.66 -16.08 0.36
N VAL A 320 -4.45 -15.98 1.43
CA VAL A 320 -5.91 -16.13 1.39
C VAL A 320 -6.55 -15.07 0.48
N LEU A 321 -6.09 -13.82 0.54
CA LEU A 321 -6.61 -12.77 -0.34
C LEU A 321 -6.28 -13.02 -1.80
N VAL A 322 -5.06 -13.49 -2.10
CA VAL A 322 -4.65 -13.87 -3.46
C VAL A 322 -5.52 -15.00 -4.00
N GLU A 323 -5.73 -16.06 -3.19
CA GLU A 323 -6.57 -17.19 -3.58
C GLU A 323 -8.03 -16.77 -3.81
N THR A 324 -8.55 -15.88 -2.96
CA THR A 324 -9.90 -15.33 -3.10
C THR A 324 -10.05 -14.63 -4.45
N ILE A 325 -9.15 -13.68 -4.77
CA ILE A 325 -9.20 -12.94 -6.04
C ILE A 325 -9.00 -13.89 -7.23
N ASN A 326 -8.06 -14.83 -7.14
CA ASN A 326 -7.81 -15.82 -8.20
C ASN A 326 -8.99 -16.76 -8.45
N GLY A 327 -9.95 -16.85 -7.51
CA GLY A 327 -11.16 -17.66 -7.63
C GLY A 327 -12.28 -17.02 -8.47
N TYR A 328 -12.23 -15.73 -8.75
CA TYR A 328 -13.29 -15.01 -9.44
C TYR A 328 -13.12 -15.01 -10.97
N GLN A 329 -14.25 -15.04 -11.70
CA GLN A 329 -14.25 -14.83 -13.15
C GLN A 329 -13.98 -13.36 -13.52
N SER A 330 -14.42 -12.43 -12.68
CA SER A 330 -14.18 -10.99 -12.79
C SER A 330 -14.46 -10.31 -11.44
N ILE A 331 -13.97 -9.09 -11.24
CA ILE A 331 -14.22 -8.35 -10.00
C ILE A 331 -14.60 -6.88 -10.23
N VAL A 332 -15.51 -6.38 -9.38
CA VAL A 332 -15.68 -4.95 -9.11
C VAL A 332 -14.93 -4.62 -7.84
N THR A 333 -14.02 -3.65 -7.84
CA THR A 333 -13.26 -3.30 -6.64
C THR A 333 -13.13 -1.80 -6.45
N CYS A 334 -12.79 -1.38 -5.23
CA CYS A 334 -12.41 0.00 -4.89
C CYS A 334 -10.94 0.09 -4.45
N ARG A 335 -10.24 -1.05 -4.38
CA ARG A 335 -8.89 -1.14 -3.84
C ARG A 335 -7.87 -1.29 -4.95
N MET A 336 -6.89 -0.37 -4.99
CA MET A 336 -5.84 -0.36 -6.00
C MET A 336 -5.10 -1.70 -6.10
N HIS A 337 -4.67 -2.27 -4.98
CA HIS A 337 -3.93 -3.53 -4.99
C HIS A 337 -4.79 -4.74 -5.35
N SER A 338 -6.11 -4.72 -5.08
CA SER A 338 -7.01 -5.76 -5.62
C SER A 338 -7.13 -5.68 -7.14
N SER A 339 -7.08 -4.47 -7.72
CA SER A 339 -7.08 -4.30 -9.17
C SER A 339 -5.76 -4.77 -9.79
N ILE A 340 -4.61 -4.48 -9.16
CA ILE A 340 -3.29 -4.99 -9.60
C ILE A 340 -3.28 -6.52 -9.50
N ALA A 341 -3.77 -7.08 -8.38
CA ALA A 341 -3.88 -8.52 -8.20
C ALA A 341 -4.73 -9.18 -9.28
N ALA A 342 -5.92 -8.64 -9.53
CA ALA A 342 -6.80 -9.13 -10.58
C ALA A 342 -6.13 -9.11 -11.95
N PHE A 343 -5.46 -8.00 -12.30
CA PHE A 343 -4.74 -7.84 -13.55
C PHE A 343 -3.62 -8.90 -13.70
N THR A 344 -2.83 -9.13 -12.65
CA THR A 344 -1.74 -10.12 -12.70
C THR A 344 -2.21 -11.57 -12.68
N LEU A 345 -3.40 -11.83 -12.10
CA LEU A 345 -4.01 -13.15 -12.00
C LEU A 345 -4.91 -13.50 -13.20
N ASP A 346 -4.92 -12.66 -14.22
CA ASP A 346 -5.81 -12.82 -15.37
C ASP A 346 -7.29 -12.87 -14.95
N VAL A 347 -7.69 -11.93 -14.08
CA VAL A 347 -9.07 -11.71 -13.63
C VAL A 347 -9.52 -10.34 -14.12
N PRO A 348 -10.41 -10.26 -15.12
CA PRO A 348 -10.91 -8.98 -15.59
C PRO A 348 -11.54 -8.17 -14.46
N SER A 349 -11.27 -6.87 -14.42
CA SER A 349 -11.76 -6.03 -13.32
C SER A 349 -12.16 -4.64 -13.77
N VAL A 350 -13.13 -4.07 -13.06
CA VAL A 350 -13.40 -2.64 -13.05
C VAL A 350 -13.16 -2.07 -11.66
N ILE A 351 -12.66 -0.84 -11.61
CA ILE A 351 -12.35 -0.20 -10.33
C ILE A 351 -13.18 1.06 -10.16
N LEU A 352 -13.88 1.17 -9.03
CA LEU A 352 -14.66 2.34 -8.68
C LEU A 352 -13.72 3.44 -8.18
N SER A 353 -13.55 4.48 -9.00
CA SER A 353 -12.61 5.56 -8.72
C SER A 353 -13.16 6.49 -7.64
N TRP A 354 -12.42 6.59 -6.56
CA TRP A 354 -12.68 7.49 -5.44
C TRP A 354 -11.59 8.56 -5.27
N ASN A 355 -10.52 8.45 -6.08
CA ASN A 355 -9.45 9.46 -6.16
C ASN A 355 -8.65 9.31 -7.46
N ASP A 356 -7.88 10.33 -7.81
CA ASP A 356 -7.06 10.41 -9.02
C ASP A 356 -5.99 9.30 -9.13
N LYS A 357 -5.56 8.69 -8.00
CA LYS A 357 -4.56 7.60 -8.03
C LYS A 357 -5.09 6.37 -8.73
N VAL A 358 -6.37 6.08 -8.54
CA VAL A 358 -7.04 4.93 -9.14
C VAL A 358 -7.16 5.11 -10.65
N GLU A 359 -7.55 6.31 -11.10
CA GLU A 359 -7.66 6.63 -12.52
C GLU A 359 -6.28 6.55 -13.19
N LYS A 360 -5.27 7.16 -12.58
CA LYS A 360 -3.88 7.10 -13.08
C LYS A 360 -3.33 5.68 -13.16
N LEU A 361 -3.66 4.81 -12.20
CA LEU A 361 -3.27 3.41 -12.27
C LEU A 361 -3.83 2.76 -13.53
N MET A 362 -5.12 2.93 -13.79
CA MET A 362 -5.76 2.31 -14.95
C MET A 362 -5.27 2.90 -16.28
N GLU A 363 -4.94 4.18 -16.31
CA GLU A 363 -4.24 4.81 -17.45
C GLU A 363 -2.86 4.17 -17.68
N ILE A 364 -2.07 3.98 -16.61
CA ILE A 364 -0.73 3.39 -16.67
C ILE A 364 -0.79 1.92 -17.13
N ILE A 365 -1.78 1.16 -16.67
CA ILE A 365 -2.00 -0.24 -17.06
C ILE A 365 -2.50 -0.34 -18.52
N GLY A 366 -3.11 0.71 -19.06
CA GLY A 366 -3.65 0.73 -20.43
C GLY A 366 -5.16 0.45 -20.52
N TYR A 367 -5.90 0.51 -19.40
CA TYR A 367 -7.35 0.30 -19.33
C TYR A 367 -8.08 1.49 -18.67
N PRO A 368 -7.92 2.75 -19.16
CA PRO A 368 -8.53 3.92 -18.52
C PRO A 368 -10.05 3.83 -18.42
N GLU A 369 -10.73 3.14 -19.36
CA GLU A 369 -12.17 2.93 -19.39
C GLU A 369 -12.67 1.99 -18.27
N ARG A 370 -11.80 1.19 -17.66
CA ARG A 370 -12.13 0.31 -16.52
C ARG A 370 -12.09 1.04 -15.18
N ALA A 371 -11.64 2.30 -15.15
CA ALA A 371 -11.78 3.19 -14.00
C ALA A 371 -13.13 3.92 -14.06
N ILE A 372 -14.10 3.43 -13.32
CA ILE A 372 -15.45 4.03 -13.28
C ILE A 372 -15.41 5.28 -12.40
N LYS A 373 -15.71 6.45 -12.97
CA LYS A 373 -15.73 7.72 -12.26
C LYS A 373 -16.97 7.84 -11.37
N GLN A 374 -16.89 8.61 -10.30
CA GLN A 374 -17.99 8.79 -9.36
C GLN A 374 -19.29 9.30 -10.01
N SER A 375 -19.19 10.11 -11.06
CA SER A 375 -20.35 10.56 -11.85
C SER A 375 -21.07 9.46 -12.62
N GLN A 376 -20.46 8.28 -12.76
CA GLN A 376 -20.95 7.11 -13.48
C GLN A 376 -21.39 5.98 -12.54
N PHE A 377 -21.46 6.22 -11.22
CA PHE A 377 -21.81 5.20 -10.24
C PHE A 377 -23.30 4.85 -10.28
N THR A 378 -23.66 4.06 -11.31
CA THR A 378 -24.94 3.32 -11.37
C THR A 378 -24.61 1.83 -11.49
N ALA A 379 -25.46 0.97 -10.93
CA ALA A 379 -25.24 -0.49 -10.96
C ALA A 379 -25.17 -1.02 -12.38
N GLU A 380 -26.08 -0.57 -13.26
CA GLU A 380 -26.13 -0.96 -14.66
C GLU A 380 -24.83 -0.63 -15.37
N TYR A 381 -24.36 0.63 -15.29
CA TYR A 381 -23.13 1.05 -15.95
C TYR A 381 -21.90 0.27 -15.46
N ILE A 382 -21.84 -0.01 -14.14
CA ILE A 382 -20.73 -0.76 -13.53
C ILE A 382 -20.74 -2.21 -14.02
N VAL A 383 -21.91 -2.85 -14.04
CA VAL A 383 -22.03 -4.25 -14.51
C VAL A 383 -21.80 -4.35 -16.01
N ASP A 384 -22.33 -3.43 -16.83
CA ASP A 384 -22.03 -3.36 -18.27
C ASP A 384 -20.54 -3.24 -18.55
N SER A 385 -19.87 -2.37 -17.79
CA SER A 385 -18.41 -2.18 -17.89
C SER A 385 -17.63 -3.43 -17.47
N LEU A 386 -18.13 -4.16 -16.45
CA LEU A 386 -17.55 -5.42 -16.00
C LEU A 386 -17.70 -6.53 -17.03
N GLU A 387 -18.89 -6.67 -17.62
CA GLU A 387 -19.16 -7.64 -18.70
C GLU A 387 -18.28 -7.37 -19.92
N LYS A 388 -18.14 -6.10 -20.29
CA LYS A 388 -17.22 -5.68 -21.35
C LYS A 388 -15.77 -6.07 -21.00
N ALA A 389 -15.30 -5.74 -19.80
CA ALA A 389 -13.97 -6.11 -19.36
C ALA A 389 -13.75 -7.63 -19.33
N ALA A 390 -14.76 -8.42 -18.90
CA ALA A 390 -14.73 -9.88 -18.90
C ALA A 390 -14.62 -10.46 -20.30
N LYS A 391 -15.32 -9.87 -21.28
CA LYS A 391 -15.27 -10.27 -22.68
C LYS A 391 -13.93 -9.94 -23.36
N GLU A 392 -13.34 -8.79 -23.03
CA GLU A 392 -12.06 -8.33 -23.58
C GLU A 392 -10.87 -9.07 -22.97
N GLY A 393 -10.99 -9.51 -21.70
CA GLY A 393 -9.91 -10.16 -20.97
C GLY A 393 -8.79 -9.21 -20.57
N ILE A 394 -7.60 -9.78 -20.35
CA ILE A 394 -6.37 -9.07 -20.04
C ILE A 394 -5.39 -9.24 -21.21
N ASP A 395 -4.81 -8.15 -21.67
CA ASP A 395 -3.78 -8.16 -22.72
C ASP A 395 -2.41 -8.50 -22.11
N ASP A 396 -1.85 -9.62 -22.51
CA ASP A 396 -0.53 -10.09 -22.07
C ASP A 396 0.57 -9.08 -22.40
N THR A 397 0.44 -8.29 -23.48
CA THR A 397 1.43 -7.28 -23.84
C THR A 397 1.48 -6.17 -22.80
N LEU A 398 0.31 -5.71 -22.34
CA LEU A 398 0.20 -4.70 -21.27
C LEU A 398 0.72 -5.24 -19.94
N LEU A 399 0.34 -6.49 -19.60
CA LEU A 399 0.83 -7.15 -18.39
C LEU A 399 2.36 -7.28 -18.40
N ASN A 400 2.93 -7.76 -19.50
CA ASN A 400 4.38 -7.94 -19.66
C ASN A 400 5.12 -6.59 -19.63
N ALA A 401 4.53 -5.53 -20.19
CA ALA A 401 5.11 -4.18 -20.11
C ALA A 401 5.19 -3.68 -18.65
N MET A 402 4.14 -3.91 -17.85
CA MET A 402 4.13 -3.54 -16.42
C MET A 402 5.13 -4.38 -15.61
N LYS A 403 5.19 -5.67 -15.86
CA LYS A 403 6.19 -6.57 -15.24
C LYS A 403 7.61 -6.17 -15.58
N SER A 404 7.88 -5.80 -16.84
CA SER A 404 9.18 -5.32 -17.28
C SER A 404 9.60 -4.05 -16.54
N LYS A 405 8.72 -3.06 -16.43
CA LYS A 405 8.97 -1.81 -15.67
C LYS A 405 9.21 -2.08 -14.17
N ALA A 406 8.45 -3.01 -13.56
CA ALA A 406 8.65 -3.37 -12.16
C ALA A 406 10.02 -4.04 -11.94
N ARG A 407 10.44 -4.91 -12.87
CA ARG A 407 11.76 -5.56 -12.85
C ARG A 407 12.90 -4.56 -13.07
N GLU A 408 12.74 -3.60 -14.00
CA GLU A 408 13.72 -2.54 -14.24
C GLU A 408 14.09 -1.81 -12.97
N SER A 409 13.12 -1.54 -12.08
CA SER A 409 13.40 -0.89 -10.80
C SER A 409 14.44 -1.67 -9.99
N VAL A 410 14.28 -3.00 -9.90
CA VAL A 410 15.22 -3.86 -9.16
C VAL A 410 16.57 -3.97 -9.89
N THR A 411 16.54 -4.12 -11.21
CA THR A 411 17.75 -4.21 -12.04
C THR A 411 18.65 -2.99 -11.88
N ASP A 412 18.08 -1.81 -11.72
CA ASP A 412 18.81 -0.55 -11.54
C ASP A 412 19.66 -0.49 -10.26
N TYR A 413 19.26 -1.22 -9.20
CA TYR A 413 19.96 -1.14 -7.92
C TYR A 413 20.50 -2.49 -7.39
N ILE A 414 20.25 -3.61 -8.06
CA ILE A 414 20.67 -4.91 -7.54
C ILE A 414 22.18 -5.00 -7.31
N ASP A 415 22.98 -4.37 -8.19
CA ASP A 415 24.42 -4.36 -8.05
C ASP A 415 24.89 -3.55 -6.82
N LEU A 416 24.15 -2.53 -6.39
CA LEU A 416 24.43 -1.81 -5.14
C LEU A 416 24.26 -2.75 -3.95
N ILE A 417 23.20 -3.53 -3.93
CA ILE A 417 22.92 -4.52 -2.88
C ILE A 417 24.01 -5.61 -2.83
N LEU A 418 24.36 -6.20 -3.96
CA LEU A 418 25.39 -7.24 -4.04
C LEU A 418 26.77 -6.72 -3.63
N ASN A 419 27.12 -5.50 -4.04
CA ASN A 419 28.40 -4.88 -3.66
C ASN A 419 28.48 -4.54 -2.17
N ALA A 420 27.38 -4.14 -1.53
CA ALA A 420 27.36 -3.86 -0.10
C ALA A 420 27.67 -5.12 0.73
N ALA A 421 27.11 -6.27 0.36
CA ALA A 421 27.39 -7.55 0.99
C ALA A 421 28.87 -7.95 0.85
N ASN A 422 29.46 -7.78 -0.33
CA ASN A 422 30.87 -8.12 -0.59
C ASN A 422 31.83 -7.23 0.22
N LYS A 423 31.54 -5.95 0.38
CA LYS A 423 32.32 -5.02 1.22
C LYS A 423 32.37 -5.43 2.70
N LYS A 424 31.32 -6.05 3.21
CA LYS A 424 31.25 -6.50 4.60
C LYS A 424 32.09 -7.77 4.80
N ILE A 425 32.06 -8.69 3.85
CA ILE A 425 32.87 -9.92 3.87
C ILE A 425 34.38 -9.58 3.82
N SER A 426 34.78 -8.59 3.05
CA SER A 426 36.20 -8.18 2.95
C SER A 426 36.75 -7.43 4.18
N LYS A 427 35.90 -7.08 5.14
CA LYS A 427 36.27 -6.39 6.41
C LYS A 427 36.29 -7.33 7.62
N LEU A 428 35.83 -8.59 7.45
CA LEU A 428 35.90 -9.70 8.39
C LEU A 428 37.15 -10.55 8.11
#